data_ccd3658ce7cffccdbfaf833cc9dc9609
#
_entry.id   ccd3658ce7cffccdbfaf833cc9dc9609
#
_cell.length_a   1.000
_cell.length_b   1.000
_cell.length_c   1.000
_cell.angle_alpha   90.00
_cell.angle_beta   90.00
_cell.angle_gamma   90.00
#
_symmetry.space_group_name_H-M   'P 1'
#
loop_
_entity.id
_entity.type
_entity.pdbx_description
1 polymer ?
#
loop_
_entity_poly.entity_id
_entity_poly.type
_entity_poly.pdbx_seq_one_letter_code
_entity_poly.pdbx_strand_id
1 'polypeptide(L)'
;MALIVQKFGGTSVGSIERIEQVADKVRKFREAGDDLVVVLSAMSGETNRLIDLAKQINDQPDPRELDVIVSTGEQVTIALLAMALIKRGVPAVSYTGNQVRILTDNSHNKARILQIDDHKIRSDLKAGRVVVVAGFQGVDENGNITTLGRGGSDTTGVALAAALKADECQIYTDVDGVYTTDPRVVPQAQRLEKITFEEMLEMASLGSKVLQIRSVEFAGKYNVPLRVLHSFKEGPGTLITIDEEESMEQPIISGIAFNRDEAKLTIRGVPDTPGVAFKILGPISAANIEVDMIVQNVAHDNTTDFTFTVHRNEYEKALSVLENTAKEIGAREVIGDTKIAKVSIVGVGMRSHAGVASRMFESLAKESINIQMISTSEIKVSVVIEEKYLELAVRALHTAFELDAPRKGE
;
A
#
# COMPACT_ATOMS: atom_id res chain seq x y z
N MET A 1 19.34 9.83 -21.68
CA MET A 1 18.35 10.85 -21.24
C MET A 1 17.08 10.09 -20.98
N ALA A 2 16.80 9.79 -19.73
CA ALA A 2 15.57 9.13 -19.30
C ALA A 2 14.60 10.17 -18.73
N LEU A 3 13.30 9.90 -18.80
CA LEU A 3 12.26 10.64 -18.08
C LEU A 3 11.93 9.89 -16.81
N ILE A 4 12.26 10.47 -15.67
CA ILE A 4 12.09 9.85 -14.36
C ILE A 4 11.11 10.68 -13.53
N VAL A 5 10.12 10.01 -12.93
CA VAL A 5 9.26 10.60 -11.92
C VAL A 5 9.78 10.19 -10.55
N GLN A 6 10.16 11.15 -9.71
CA GLN A 6 10.68 10.91 -8.36
C GLN A 6 9.65 11.38 -7.33
N LYS A 7 9.18 10.50 -6.46
CA LYS A 7 8.29 10.87 -5.36
C LYS A 7 9.04 10.80 -4.02
N PHE A 8 8.96 11.86 -3.23
CA PHE A 8 9.52 11.90 -1.88
C PHE A 8 8.41 12.00 -0.82
N GLY A 9 8.46 11.09 0.15
CA GLY A 9 7.50 11.06 1.27
C GLY A 9 7.72 12.17 2.30
N GLY A 10 6.78 12.35 3.21
CA GLY A 10 6.82 13.41 4.22
C GLY A 10 8.05 13.36 5.13
N THR A 11 8.55 12.17 5.45
CA THR A 11 9.81 11.99 6.20
C THR A 11 11.03 12.45 5.41
N SER A 12 10.98 12.36 4.09
CA SER A 12 12.06 12.80 3.19
C SER A 12 12.15 14.31 3.06
N VAL A 13 11.07 15.03 3.32
CA VAL A 13 10.97 16.50 3.25
C VAL A 13 10.56 17.13 4.58
N GLY A 14 10.78 16.42 5.68
CA GLY A 14 10.32 16.79 7.03
C GLY A 14 11.08 17.97 7.69
N SER A 15 12.16 18.45 7.07
CA SER A 15 12.89 19.65 7.51
C SER A 15 13.56 20.33 6.32
N ILE A 16 14.03 21.58 6.54
CA ILE A 16 14.77 22.32 5.50
C ILE A 16 16.04 21.56 5.09
N GLU A 17 16.79 21.00 6.02
CA GLU A 17 18.00 20.22 5.75
C GLU A 17 17.69 19.01 4.85
N ARG A 18 16.58 18.34 5.08
CA ARG A 18 16.13 17.22 4.24
C ARG A 18 15.73 17.66 2.84
N ILE A 19 15.03 18.79 2.71
CA ILE A 19 14.69 19.39 1.41
C ILE A 19 15.96 19.76 0.64
N GLU A 20 16.96 20.33 1.31
CA GLU A 20 18.26 20.63 0.70
C GLU A 20 18.97 19.32 0.21
N GLN A 21 18.93 18.23 0.98
CA GLN A 21 19.48 16.93 0.55
C GLN A 21 18.72 16.34 -0.64
N VAL A 22 17.38 16.46 -0.67
CA VAL A 22 16.56 16.07 -1.82
C VAL A 22 16.94 16.91 -3.05
N ALA A 23 17.15 18.22 -2.89
CA ALA A 23 17.60 19.09 -3.99
C ALA A 23 18.96 18.65 -4.55
N ASP A 24 19.91 18.26 -3.68
CA ASP A 24 21.20 17.73 -4.12
C ASP A 24 21.06 16.41 -4.89
N LYS A 25 20.16 15.51 -4.45
CA LYS A 25 19.86 14.26 -5.15
C LYS A 25 19.23 14.54 -6.54
N VAL A 26 18.22 15.37 -6.62
CA VAL A 26 17.57 15.76 -7.89
C VAL A 26 18.56 16.41 -8.85
N ARG A 27 19.45 17.28 -8.34
CA ARG A 27 20.52 17.91 -9.13
C ARG A 27 21.42 16.87 -9.78
N LYS A 28 21.87 15.84 -9.06
CA LYS A 28 22.73 14.76 -9.60
C LYS A 28 22.09 14.09 -10.82
N PHE A 29 20.81 13.75 -10.76
CA PHE A 29 20.10 13.15 -11.90
C PHE A 29 20.00 14.13 -13.08
N ARG A 30 19.71 15.41 -12.79
CA ARG A 30 19.65 16.42 -13.86
C ARG A 30 21.00 16.66 -14.52
N GLU A 31 22.09 16.67 -13.76
CA GLU A 31 23.45 16.77 -14.27
C GLU A 31 23.86 15.53 -15.08
N ALA A 32 23.31 14.35 -14.78
CA ALA A 32 23.48 13.14 -15.57
C ALA A 32 22.72 13.18 -16.91
N GLY A 33 21.84 14.17 -17.11
CA GLY A 33 21.13 14.42 -18.37
C GLY A 33 19.67 13.93 -18.36
N ASP A 34 19.13 13.52 -17.23
CA ASP A 34 17.75 13.02 -17.14
C ASP A 34 16.73 14.16 -17.03
N ASP A 35 15.56 13.95 -17.58
CA ASP A 35 14.39 14.81 -17.37
C ASP A 35 13.63 14.36 -16.12
N LEU A 36 13.27 15.32 -15.25
CA LEU A 36 12.77 15.00 -13.92
C LEU A 36 11.43 15.69 -13.62
N VAL A 37 10.49 14.88 -13.16
CA VAL A 37 9.28 15.32 -12.46
C VAL A 37 9.38 14.86 -11.01
N VAL A 38 9.30 15.79 -10.07
CA VAL A 38 9.44 15.48 -8.64
C VAL A 38 8.10 15.69 -7.94
N VAL A 39 7.58 14.66 -7.30
CA VAL A 39 6.32 14.71 -6.53
C VAL A 39 6.63 14.73 -5.05
N LEU A 40 6.08 15.69 -4.33
CA LEU A 40 6.31 15.84 -2.90
C LEU A 40 5.06 15.61 -2.07
N SER A 41 5.23 14.99 -0.92
CA SER A 41 4.27 15.03 0.18
C SER A 41 4.45 16.30 1.01
N ALA A 42 3.48 16.61 1.86
CA ALA A 42 3.64 17.58 2.94
C ALA A 42 4.76 17.15 3.90
N MET A 43 5.29 18.08 4.68
CA MET A 43 6.24 17.78 5.75
C MET A 43 5.64 16.76 6.73
N SER A 44 6.46 15.89 7.30
CA SER A 44 6.00 14.88 8.27
C SER A 44 5.19 15.52 9.41
N GLY A 45 3.98 14.98 9.65
CA GLY A 45 3.05 15.47 10.69
C GLY A 45 2.17 16.66 10.26
N GLU A 46 2.47 17.34 9.16
CA GLU A 46 1.75 18.56 8.75
C GLU A 46 0.29 18.26 8.38
N THR A 47 0.02 17.21 7.62
CA THR A 47 -1.35 16.82 7.27
C THR A 47 -2.20 16.54 8.52
N ASN A 48 -1.63 15.83 9.51
CA ASN A 48 -2.32 15.57 10.78
C ASN A 48 -2.59 16.87 11.54
N ARG A 49 -1.61 17.78 11.62
CA ARG A 49 -1.76 19.09 12.25
C ARG A 49 -2.91 19.89 11.62
N LEU A 50 -3.00 19.89 10.29
CA LEU A 50 -4.07 20.59 9.57
C LEU A 50 -5.45 19.95 9.82
N ILE A 51 -5.53 18.62 9.86
CA ILE A 51 -6.77 17.90 10.23
C ILE A 51 -7.18 18.26 11.67
N ASP A 52 -6.24 18.30 12.60
CA ASP A 52 -6.52 18.61 14.00
C ASP A 52 -7.03 20.06 14.17
N LEU A 53 -6.52 21.00 13.37
CA LEU A 53 -7.05 22.37 13.33
C LEU A 53 -8.50 22.40 12.85
N ALA A 54 -8.84 21.66 11.80
CA ALA A 54 -10.20 21.56 11.29
C ALA A 54 -11.15 20.97 12.34
N LYS A 55 -10.71 19.90 13.04
CA LYS A 55 -11.48 19.25 14.10
C LYS A 55 -11.71 20.13 15.34
N GLN A 56 -10.82 21.08 15.64
CA GLN A 56 -11.04 22.07 16.70
C GLN A 56 -12.19 23.03 16.39
N ILE A 57 -12.52 23.21 15.11
CA ILE A 57 -13.68 24.02 14.68
C ILE A 57 -14.95 23.16 14.64
N ASN A 58 -14.84 21.92 14.13
CA ASN A 58 -15.95 20.98 14.02
C ASN A 58 -15.41 19.55 14.07
N ASP A 59 -15.93 18.71 14.96
CA ASP A 59 -15.54 17.29 15.10
C ASP A 59 -15.74 16.48 13.80
N GLN A 60 -16.69 16.92 12.98
CA GLN A 60 -16.95 16.38 11.64
C GLN A 60 -16.84 17.50 10.61
N PRO A 61 -15.64 17.90 10.21
CA PRO A 61 -15.44 18.97 9.24
C PRO A 61 -16.03 18.59 7.89
N ASP A 62 -16.56 19.58 7.16
CA ASP A 62 -17.02 19.39 5.80
C ASP A 62 -15.89 18.82 4.93
N PRO A 63 -16.12 17.72 4.20
CA PRO A 63 -15.08 17.04 3.43
C PRO A 63 -14.42 17.91 2.36
N ARG A 64 -15.18 18.80 1.70
CA ARG A 64 -14.64 19.73 0.70
C ARG A 64 -13.71 20.77 1.33
N GLU A 65 -14.11 21.35 2.46
CA GLU A 65 -13.27 22.34 3.16
C GLU A 65 -12.04 21.68 3.80
N LEU A 66 -12.17 20.40 4.21
CA LEU A 66 -11.03 19.63 4.69
C LEU A 66 -10.00 19.43 3.57
N ASP A 67 -10.41 19.13 2.34
CA ASP A 67 -9.52 19.04 1.18
C ASP A 67 -8.79 20.36 0.93
N VAL A 68 -9.47 21.49 1.07
CA VAL A 68 -8.84 22.82 0.90
C VAL A 68 -7.71 23.02 1.89
N ILE A 69 -7.94 22.75 3.19
CA ILE A 69 -6.91 23.00 4.21
C ILE A 69 -5.75 22.00 4.10
N VAL A 70 -6.01 20.70 3.94
CA VAL A 70 -4.93 19.69 3.92
C VAL A 70 -4.06 19.80 2.67
N SER A 71 -4.59 20.28 1.55
CA SER A 71 -3.83 20.48 0.30
C SER A 71 -2.75 21.56 0.40
N THR A 72 -2.78 22.40 1.43
CA THR A 72 -1.78 23.47 1.62
C THR A 72 -0.41 22.95 2.02
N GLY A 73 -0.34 21.77 2.65
CA GLY A 73 0.92 21.18 3.12
C GLY A 73 1.92 20.93 2.00
N GLU A 74 1.48 20.35 0.91
CA GLU A 74 2.31 20.10 -0.27
C GLU A 74 2.69 21.37 -1.02
N GLN A 75 1.86 22.42 -0.96
CA GLN A 75 2.18 23.70 -1.58
C GLN A 75 3.43 24.33 -0.94
N VAL A 76 3.63 24.13 0.36
CA VAL A 76 4.85 24.58 1.05
C VAL A 76 6.07 23.80 0.56
N THR A 77 6.02 22.51 0.53
CA THR A 77 7.17 21.66 0.20
C THR A 77 7.61 21.80 -1.24
N ILE A 78 6.68 21.91 -2.21
CA ILE A 78 7.03 22.07 -3.63
C ILE A 78 7.73 23.40 -3.89
N ALA A 79 7.27 24.47 -3.24
CA ALA A 79 7.89 25.78 -3.37
C ALA A 79 9.31 25.81 -2.77
N LEU A 80 9.48 25.23 -1.58
CA LEU A 80 10.78 25.15 -0.92
C LEU A 80 11.78 24.32 -1.74
N LEU A 81 11.38 23.18 -2.31
CA LEU A 81 12.28 22.39 -3.17
C LEU A 81 12.63 23.14 -4.46
N ALA A 82 11.67 23.80 -5.11
CA ALA A 82 11.95 24.59 -6.30
C ALA A 82 12.96 25.72 -6.01
N MET A 83 12.81 26.43 -4.88
CA MET A 83 13.78 27.45 -4.42
C MET A 83 15.17 26.84 -4.17
N ALA A 84 15.24 25.65 -3.53
CA ALA A 84 16.49 24.96 -3.25
C ALA A 84 17.21 24.51 -4.52
N LEU A 85 16.48 24.08 -5.56
CA LEU A 85 17.01 23.73 -6.88
C LEU A 85 17.53 24.97 -7.62
N ILE A 86 16.74 26.05 -7.66
CA ILE A 86 17.14 27.32 -8.30
C ILE A 86 18.40 27.87 -7.66
N LYS A 87 18.50 27.87 -6.33
CA LYS A 87 19.72 28.26 -5.58
C LYS A 87 20.96 27.47 -6.03
N ARG A 88 20.78 26.23 -6.49
CA ARG A 88 21.84 25.33 -7.00
C ARG A 88 22.12 25.51 -8.50
N GLY A 89 21.49 26.47 -9.16
CA GLY A 89 21.61 26.68 -10.60
C GLY A 89 20.81 25.69 -11.46
N VAL A 90 19.90 24.91 -10.85
CA VAL A 90 18.99 24.00 -11.57
C VAL A 90 17.67 24.72 -11.85
N PRO A 91 17.32 25.01 -13.12
CA PRO A 91 16.04 25.59 -13.44
C PRO A 91 14.90 24.67 -12.96
N ALA A 92 13.98 25.21 -12.16
CA ALA A 92 12.88 24.43 -11.61
C ALA A 92 11.59 25.29 -11.53
N VAL A 93 10.45 24.60 -11.57
CA VAL A 93 9.13 25.23 -11.42
C VAL A 93 8.23 24.30 -10.61
N SER A 94 7.43 24.89 -9.72
CA SER A 94 6.49 24.13 -8.89
C SER A 94 5.04 24.30 -9.35
N TYR A 95 4.25 23.25 -9.22
CA TYR A 95 2.83 23.23 -9.58
C TYR A 95 1.97 22.52 -8.55
N THR A 96 0.83 23.09 -8.23
CA THR A 96 -0.26 22.38 -7.54
C THR A 96 -0.95 21.40 -8.48
N GLY A 97 -1.72 20.47 -7.94
CA GLY A 97 -2.49 19.50 -8.74
C GLY A 97 -3.47 20.18 -9.72
N ASN A 98 -4.05 21.33 -9.33
CA ASN A 98 -4.91 22.11 -10.21
C ASN A 98 -4.13 22.72 -11.40
N GLN A 99 -2.95 23.25 -11.18
CA GLN A 99 -2.15 23.93 -12.21
C GLN A 99 -1.67 22.98 -13.32
N VAL A 100 -1.49 21.71 -13.03
CA VAL A 100 -1.19 20.62 -13.99
C VAL A 100 -2.41 19.75 -14.26
N ARG A 101 -3.60 20.20 -13.84
CA ARG A 101 -4.91 19.61 -14.04
C ARG A 101 -4.94 18.10 -13.82
N ILE A 102 -4.60 17.69 -12.59
CA ILE A 102 -4.88 16.33 -12.12
C ILE A 102 -6.38 16.27 -11.85
N LEU A 103 -7.15 15.91 -12.89
CA LEU A 103 -8.60 15.84 -12.82
C LEU A 103 -9.03 14.61 -12.02
N THR A 104 -9.94 14.82 -11.08
CA THR A 104 -10.49 13.76 -10.22
C THR A 104 -12.02 13.75 -10.25
N ASP A 105 -12.61 12.69 -9.69
CA ASP A 105 -14.01 12.73 -9.27
C ASP A 105 -14.17 13.66 -8.04
N ASN A 106 -15.42 13.86 -7.60
CA ASN A 106 -15.79 14.74 -6.48
C ASN A 106 -15.88 13.99 -5.12
N SER A 107 -15.26 12.82 -5.02
CA SER A 107 -15.22 12.04 -3.77
C SER A 107 -14.20 12.63 -2.80
N HIS A 108 -14.53 13.78 -2.18
CA HIS A 108 -13.63 14.48 -1.27
C HIS A 108 -12.97 13.56 -0.24
N ASN A 109 -11.71 13.84 0.12
CA ASN A 109 -10.81 13.05 1.01
C ASN A 109 -10.38 11.67 0.48
N LYS A 110 -10.94 11.18 -0.62
CA LYS A 110 -10.61 9.88 -1.26
C LYS A 110 -10.88 9.89 -2.76
N ALA A 111 -10.66 11.04 -3.40
CA ALA A 111 -10.90 11.22 -4.82
C ALA A 111 -10.08 10.26 -5.69
N ARG A 112 -10.60 9.96 -6.88
CA ARG A 112 -9.95 9.12 -7.88
C ARG A 112 -9.52 9.96 -9.06
N ILE A 113 -8.27 9.77 -9.51
CA ILE A 113 -7.74 10.44 -10.70
C ILE A 113 -8.45 9.89 -11.93
N LEU A 114 -9.04 10.78 -12.72
CA LEU A 114 -9.71 10.49 -13.98
C LEU A 114 -8.80 10.75 -15.18
N GLN A 115 -8.07 11.88 -15.15
CA GLN A 115 -7.22 12.32 -16.23
C GLN A 115 -6.13 13.27 -15.71
N ILE A 116 -5.00 13.33 -16.41
CA ILE A 116 -3.94 14.32 -16.18
C ILE A 116 -3.65 15.04 -17.51
N ASP A 117 -3.58 16.37 -17.46
CA ASP A 117 -3.10 17.17 -18.58
C ASP A 117 -1.58 17.34 -18.47
N ASP A 118 -0.84 16.67 -19.34
CA ASP A 118 0.62 16.64 -19.33
C ASP A 118 1.30 17.74 -20.14
N HIS A 119 0.52 18.55 -20.87
CA HIS A 119 1.02 19.56 -21.80
C HIS A 119 2.00 20.55 -21.14
N LYS A 120 1.63 21.07 -19.98
CA LYS A 120 2.43 22.07 -19.25
C LYS A 120 3.72 21.46 -18.72
N ILE A 121 3.64 20.25 -18.17
CA ILE A 121 4.81 19.50 -17.69
C ILE A 121 5.79 19.26 -18.83
N ARG A 122 5.32 18.72 -19.96
CA ARG A 122 6.18 18.46 -21.13
C ARG A 122 6.82 19.72 -21.70
N SER A 123 6.11 20.86 -21.69
CA SER A 123 6.66 22.14 -22.12
C SER A 123 7.84 22.58 -21.26
N ASP A 124 7.72 22.43 -19.92
CA ASP A 124 8.79 22.80 -19.00
C ASP A 124 9.98 21.84 -19.05
N LEU A 125 9.73 20.53 -19.18
CA LEU A 125 10.79 19.55 -19.40
C LEU A 125 11.60 19.85 -20.67
N LYS A 126 10.91 20.16 -21.78
CA LYS A 126 11.58 20.60 -23.03
C LYS A 126 12.39 21.88 -22.88
N ALA A 127 11.99 22.78 -21.97
CA ALA A 127 12.74 23.98 -21.62
C ALA A 127 13.89 23.71 -20.64
N GLY A 128 14.16 22.44 -20.31
CA GLY A 128 15.25 22.03 -19.40
C GLY A 128 14.96 22.26 -17.92
N ARG A 129 13.69 22.47 -17.54
CA ARG A 129 13.31 22.68 -16.12
C ARG A 129 13.00 21.36 -15.44
N VAL A 130 13.34 21.27 -14.15
CA VAL A 130 12.78 20.26 -13.26
C VAL A 130 11.37 20.71 -12.86
N VAL A 131 10.39 19.83 -13.02
CA VAL A 131 9.00 20.10 -12.66
C VAL A 131 8.69 19.50 -11.30
N VAL A 132 8.30 20.32 -10.33
CA VAL A 132 7.97 19.89 -8.96
C VAL A 132 6.45 19.96 -8.79
N VAL A 133 5.81 18.84 -8.47
CA VAL A 133 4.34 18.73 -8.39
C VAL A 133 3.90 18.39 -6.97
N ALA A 134 2.88 19.07 -6.49
CA ALA A 134 2.23 18.72 -5.24
C ALA A 134 1.54 17.36 -5.37
N GLY A 135 1.96 16.39 -4.57
CA GLY A 135 1.27 15.11 -4.45
C GLY A 135 -0.05 15.21 -3.70
N PHE A 136 -0.78 14.10 -3.60
CA PHE A 136 -1.98 13.95 -2.78
C PHE A 136 -3.21 14.74 -3.25
N GLN A 137 -3.11 15.71 -4.12
CA GLN A 137 -4.17 16.65 -4.49
C GLN A 137 -4.49 16.67 -5.99
N GLY A 138 -5.73 17.01 -6.30
CA GLY A 138 -6.22 17.23 -7.66
C GLY A 138 -7.33 18.29 -7.67
N VAL A 139 -8.11 18.29 -8.72
CA VAL A 139 -9.23 19.20 -8.94
C VAL A 139 -10.39 18.45 -9.60
N ASP A 140 -11.61 18.69 -9.16
CA ASP A 140 -12.81 18.16 -9.82
C ASP A 140 -13.20 18.99 -11.06
N GLU A 141 -14.23 18.56 -11.79
CA GLU A 141 -14.74 19.26 -12.98
C GLU A 141 -15.26 20.67 -12.68
N ASN A 142 -15.65 20.94 -11.44
CA ASN A 142 -16.16 22.24 -10.99
C ASN A 142 -15.05 23.17 -10.49
N GLY A 143 -13.78 22.72 -10.50
CA GLY A 143 -12.64 23.50 -10.03
C GLY A 143 -12.43 23.41 -8.51
N ASN A 144 -13.14 22.53 -7.79
CA ASN A 144 -12.91 22.31 -6.38
C ASN A 144 -11.65 21.48 -6.15
N ILE A 145 -10.87 21.86 -5.14
CA ILE A 145 -9.72 21.06 -4.71
C ILE A 145 -10.22 19.73 -4.15
N THR A 146 -9.56 18.65 -4.51
CA THR A 146 -9.81 17.30 -4.02
C THR A 146 -8.53 16.67 -3.50
N THR A 147 -8.64 15.76 -2.54
CA THR A 147 -7.51 14.96 -2.08
C THR A 147 -7.75 13.46 -2.28
N LEU A 148 -6.64 12.74 -2.51
CA LEU A 148 -6.67 11.33 -2.93
C LEU A 148 -6.75 10.35 -1.76
N GLY A 149 -6.71 10.85 -0.54
CA GLY A 149 -6.67 10.03 0.65
C GLY A 149 -5.28 9.44 0.94
N ARG A 150 -5.23 8.49 1.85
CA ARG A 150 -3.97 7.90 2.35
C ARG A 150 -3.15 7.30 1.20
N GLY A 151 -1.84 7.60 1.18
CA GLY A 151 -0.93 7.20 0.09
C GLY A 151 -1.12 7.96 -1.22
N GLY A 152 -1.89 9.04 -1.21
CA GLY A 152 -2.21 9.82 -2.40
C GLY A 152 -1.00 10.40 -3.13
N SER A 153 0.10 10.73 -2.44
CA SER A 153 1.32 11.20 -3.10
C SER A 153 2.02 10.11 -3.91
N ASP A 154 2.02 8.84 -3.45
CA ASP A 154 2.53 7.71 -4.23
C ASP A 154 1.66 7.52 -5.49
N THR A 155 0.34 7.57 -5.31
CA THR A 155 -0.62 7.51 -6.43
C THR A 155 -0.41 8.64 -7.43
N THR A 156 -0.16 9.88 -6.97
CA THR A 156 0.17 11.02 -7.85
C THR A 156 1.45 10.75 -8.65
N GLY A 157 2.52 10.25 -8.00
CA GLY A 157 3.79 9.93 -8.66
C GLY A 157 3.61 8.92 -9.78
N VAL A 158 2.94 7.81 -9.50
CA VAL A 158 2.67 6.76 -10.48
C VAL A 158 1.75 7.24 -11.60
N ALA A 159 0.71 8.03 -11.28
CA ALA A 159 -0.22 8.55 -12.29
C ALA A 159 0.47 9.54 -13.25
N LEU A 160 1.36 10.39 -12.75
CA LEU A 160 2.19 11.26 -13.57
C LEU A 160 3.16 10.46 -14.44
N ALA A 161 3.79 9.42 -13.88
CA ALA A 161 4.68 8.55 -14.65
C ALA A 161 3.93 7.85 -15.81
N ALA A 162 2.71 7.36 -15.54
CA ALA A 162 1.85 6.78 -16.56
C ALA A 162 1.45 7.78 -17.65
N ALA A 163 0.97 8.97 -17.27
CA ALA A 163 0.54 10.01 -18.20
C ALA A 163 1.69 10.52 -19.09
N LEU A 164 2.87 10.65 -18.51
CA LEU A 164 4.07 11.09 -19.18
C LEU A 164 4.80 9.98 -19.95
N LYS A 165 4.42 8.71 -19.75
CA LYS A 165 5.15 7.54 -20.23
C LYS A 165 6.62 7.58 -19.79
N ALA A 166 6.83 7.82 -18.50
CA ALA A 166 8.15 7.87 -17.91
C ALA A 166 8.84 6.50 -17.96
N ASP A 167 10.16 6.50 -18.06
CA ASP A 167 10.96 5.28 -18.08
C ASP A 167 10.93 4.57 -16.73
N GLU A 168 10.85 5.31 -15.62
CA GLU A 168 10.75 4.76 -14.26
C GLU A 168 10.05 5.76 -13.30
N CYS A 169 9.27 5.24 -12.36
CA CYS A 169 8.78 5.98 -11.19
C CYS A 169 9.56 5.53 -9.95
N GLN A 170 10.26 6.44 -9.31
CA GLN A 170 11.07 6.19 -8.12
C GLN A 170 10.36 6.70 -6.87
N ILE A 171 10.06 5.79 -5.94
CA ILE A 171 9.44 6.12 -4.64
C ILE A 171 10.53 6.15 -3.58
N TYR A 172 10.87 7.33 -3.11
CA TYR A 172 11.82 7.56 -2.04
C TYR A 172 11.12 7.58 -0.68
N THR A 173 11.61 6.74 0.22
CA THR A 173 11.03 6.53 1.55
C THR A 173 12.15 6.34 2.61
N ASP A 174 11.79 5.92 3.83
CA ASP A 174 12.72 5.64 4.93
C ASP A 174 13.27 4.21 4.93
N VAL A 175 12.88 3.39 3.95
CA VAL A 175 13.44 2.05 3.71
C VAL A 175 14.14 1.99 2.36
N ASP A 176 15.13 1.11 2.23
CA ASP A 176 15.98 0.98 1.03
C ASP A 176 15.48 -0.06 0.02
N GLY A 177 14.25 -0.54 0.19
CA GLY A 177 13.60 -1.48 -0.72
C GLY A 177 12.52 -2.31 -0.04
N VAL A 178 12.06 -3.32 -0.76
CA VAL A 178 11.14 -4.36 -0.28
C VAL A 178 11.96 -5.55 0.18
N TYR A 179 11.61 -6.11 1.34
CA TYR A 179 12.31 -7.22 1.96
C TYR A 179 11.49 -8.50 1.94
N THR A 180 12.15 -9.64 2.04
CA THR A 180 11.50 -10.96 2.16
C THR A 180 10.54 -11.05 3.35
N THR A 181 10.75 -10.26 4.39
CA THR A 181 9.83 -9.94 5.49
C THR A 181 10.32 -8.69 6.21
N ASP A 182 9.66 -8.27 7.29
CA ASP A 182 10.09 -7.12 8.09
C ASP A 182 11.43 -7.41 8.81
N PRO A 183 12.51 -6.66 8.51
CA PRO A 183 13.82 -6.86 9.14
C PRO A 183 13.82 -6.65 10.66
N ARG A 184 12.81 -5.95 11.21
CA ARG A 184 12.65 -5.77 12.67
C ARG A 184 12.20 -7.06 13.36
N VAL A 185 11.54 -7.96 12.63
CA VAL A 185 11.09 -9.27 13.12
C VAL A 185 12.12 -10.35 12.78
N VAL A 186 12.68 -10.30 11.57
CA VAL A 186 13.72 -11.23 11.07
C VAL A 186 14.92 -10.42 10.60
N PRO A 187 15.97 -10.27 11.44
CA PRO A 187 17.16 -9.50 11.04
C PRO A 187 17.89 -10.04 9.81
N GLN A 188 17.69 -11.30 9.47
CA GLN A 188 18.26 -11.96 8.28
C GLN A 188 17.42 -11.78 7.01
N ALA A 189 16.30 -11.01 7.08
CA ALA A 189 15.50 -10.71 5.91
C ALA A 189 16.36 -10.06 4.81
N GLN A 190 16.22 -10.55 3.58
CA GLN A 190 16.96 -10.09 2.42
C GLN A 190 16.16 -9.04 1.66
N ARG A 191 16.83 -7.97 1.17
CA ARG A 191 16.21 -7.03 0.26
C ARG A 191 16.02 -7.71 -1.10
N LEU A 192 14.84 -7.54 -1.68
CA LEU A 192 14.53 -8.03 -3.02
C LEU A 192 15.11 -7.06 -4.05
N GLU A 193 15.82 -7.57 -5.05
CA GLU A 193 16.26 -6.75 -6.16
C GLU A 193 15.10 -6.43 -7.10
N LYS A 194 14.27 -7.41 -7.36
CA LYS A 194 13.09 -7.33 -8.23
C LYS A 194 11.91 -8.08 -7.60
N ILE A 195 10.71 -7.59 -7.82
CA ILE A 195 9.44 -8.22 -7.44
C ILE A 195 8.39 -7.91 -8.49
N THR A 196 7.45 -8.83 -8.74
CA THR A 196 6.36 -8.58 -9.67
C THR A 196 5.29 -7.66 -9.07
N PHE A 197 4.49 -6.99 -9.93
CA PHE A 197 3.35 -6.21 -9.44
C PHE A 197 2.35 -7.05 -8.67
N GLU A 198 2.10 -8.30 -9.09
CA GLU A 198 1.17 -9.21 -8.41
C GLU A 198 1.64 -9.53 -6.99
N GLU A 199 2.92 -9.91 -6.84
CA GLU A 199 3.50 -10.19 -5.51
C GLU A 199 3.53 -8.96 -4.62
N MET A 200 3.94 -7.80 -5.19
CA MET A 200 3.97 -6.55 -4.42
C MET A 200 2.58 -6.14 -3.96
N LEU A 201 1.56 -6.31 -4.81
CA LEU A 201 0.17 -6.03 -4.47
C LEU A 201 -0.31 -6.91 -3.32
N GLU A 202 -0.02 -8.22 -3.37
CA GLU A 202 -0.34 -9.14 -2.28
C GLU A 202 0.41 -8.76 -1.00
N MET A 203 1.71 -8.50 -1.07
CA MET A 203 2.48 -8.11 0.11
C MET A 203 1.99 -6.78 0.71
N ALA A 204 1.63 -5.81 -0.13
CA ALA A 204 1.08 -4.54 0.34
C ALA A 204 -0.30 -4.72 1.02
N SER A 205 -1.15 -5.58 0.46
CA SER A 205 -2.48 -5.90 1.05
C SER A 205 -2.38 -6.67 2.36
N LEU A 206 -1.31 -7.44 2.55
CA LEU A 206 -1.10 -8.33 3.69
C LEU A 206 -0.28 -7.70 4.83
N GLY A 207 0.07 -6.41 4.74
CA GLY A 207 0.71 -5.68 5.83
C GLY A 207 2.12 -5.14 5.57
N SER A 208 2.70 -5.37 4.40
CA SER A 208 3.92 -4.67 4.00
C SER A 208 3.60 -3.20 3.73
N LYS A 209 3.99 -2.32 4.66
CA LYS A 209 3.66 -0.88 4.63
C LYS A 209 4.61 -0.04 3.75
N VAL A 210 5.39 -0.67 2.87
CA VAL A 210 6.39 0.03 2.05
C VAL A 210 5.74 0.85 0.95
N LEU A 211 4.71 0.30 0.28
CA LEU A 211 3.92 0.97 -0.75
C LEU A 211 2.43 0.88 -0.46
N GLN A 212 1.69 1.84 -0.94
CA GLN A 212 0.23 1.82 -0.88
C GLN A 212 -0.33 0.94 -2.00
N ILE A 213 -1.32 0.10 -1.65
CA ILE A 213 -1.97 -0.84 -2.59
C ILE A 213 -2.39 -0.12 -3.88
N ARG A 214 -3.08 1.01 -3.75
CA ARG A 214 -3.60 1.79 -4.87
C ARG A 214 -2.51 2.27 -5.83
N SER A 215 -1.31 2.61 -5.34
CA SER A 215 -0.19 3.00 -6.21
C SER A 215 0.37 1.82 -6.97
N VAL A 216 0.44 0.64 -6.36
CA VAL A 216 0.89 -0.61 -7.01
C VAL A 216 -0.12 -1.06 -8.07
N GLU A 217 -1.43 -1.04 -7.76
CA GLU A 217 -2.50 -1.31 -8.74
C GLU A 217 -2.41 -0.41 -9.95
N PHE A 218 -2.21 0.88 -9.71
CA PHE A 218 -2.11 1.87 -10.79
C PHE A 218 -0.85 1.63 -11.64
N ALA A 219 0.29 1.36 -11.01
CA ALA A 219 1.53 1.04 -11.69
C ALA A 219 1.41 -0.22 -12.56
N GLY A 220 0.82 -1.29 -12.02
CA GLY A 220 0.57 -2.53 -12.75
C GLY A 220 -0.39 -2.33 -13.94
N LYS A 221 -1.48 -1.58 -13.74
CA LYS A 221 -2.46 -1.29 -14.80
C LYS A 221 -1.86 -0.56 -16.01
N TYR A 222 -0.92 0.35 -15.76
CA TYR A 222 -0.30 1.18 -16.80
C TYR A 222 1.12 0.74 -17.15
N ASN A 223 1.59 -0.38 -16.61
CA ASN A 223 2.93 -0.94 -16.83
C ASN A 223 4.04 0.08 -16.54
N VAL A 224 3.93 0.82 -15.45
CA VAL A 224 4.94 1.80 -15.02
C VAL A 224 5.98 1.08 -14.16
N PRO A 225 7.25 0.95 -14.61
CA PRO A 225 8.31 0.42 -13.75
C PRO A 225 8.43 1.28 -12.49
N LEU A 226 8.35 0.64 -11.33
CA LEU A 226 8.32 1.30 -10.03
C LEU A 226 9.52 0.87 -9.23
N ARG A 227 10.29 1.80 -8.68
CA ARG A 227 11.45 1.48 -7.84
C ARG A 227 11.32 2.09 -6.46
N VAL A 228 11.52 1.28 -5.43
CA VAL A 228 11.58 1.73 -4.03
C VAL A 228 13.02 1.97 -3.64
N LEU A 229 13.29 3.16 -3.11
CA LEU A 229 14.62 3.64 -2.77
C LEU A 229 14.61 4.36 -1.41
N HIS A 230 15.74 4.32 -0.72
CA HIS A 230 15.93 5.12 0.47
C HIS A 230 16.25 6.59 0.11
N SER A 231 15.60 7.53 0.80
CA SER A 231 15.75 8.97 0.50
C SER A 231 17.19 9.48 0.66
N PHE A 232 17.95 8.94 1.62
CA PHE A 232 19.26 9.47 2.02
C PHE A 232 20.42 8.47 1.93
N LYS A 233 20.12 7.17 1.72
CA LYS A 233 21.16 6.16 1.48
C LYS A 233 21.25 5.87 -0.01
N GLU A 234 22.44 5.64 -0.51
CA GLU A 234 22.64 5.16 -1.88
C GLU A 234 22.39 3.65 -1.93
N GLY A 235 21.91 3.17 -3.06
CA GLY A 235 21.66 1.74 -3.28
C GLY A 235 20.72 1.52 -4.47
N PRO A 236 20.65 0.29 -4.99
CA PRO A 236 19.85 -0.03 -6.17
C PRO A 236 18.34 -0.09 -5.89
N GLY A 237 17.92 -0.18 -4.62
CA GLY A 237 16.52 -0.32 -4.25
C GLY A 237 15.91 -1.65 -4.66
N THR A 238 14.58 -1.68 -4.75
CA THR A 238 13.79 -2.82 -5.29
C THR A 238 13.00 -2.36 -6.49
N LEU A 239 13.15 -3.03 -7.63
CA LEU A 239 12.38 -2.79 -8.85
C LEU A 239 11.08 -3.61 -8.78
N ILE A 240 9.94 -2.96 -8.96
CA ILE A 240 8.63 -3.59 -9.12
C ILE A 240 8.24 -3.45 -10.60
N THR A 241 8.02 -4.56 -11.28
CA THR A 241 7.77 -4.58 -12.73
C THR A 241 6.97 -5.79 -13.15
N ILE A 242 6.63 -5.88 -14.43
CA ILE A 242 6.14 -7.12 -15.01
C ILE A 242 7.30 -8.10 -15.08
N ASP A 243 7.02 -9.37 -14.87
CA ASP A 243 8.00 -10.42 -15.06
C ASP A 243 8.11 -10.74 -16.57
N GLU A 244 9.04 -10.07 -17.26
CA GLU A 244 9.30 -10.30 -18.69
C GLU A 244 10.43 -11.31 -18.91
N GLU A 245 11.19 -11.67 -17.87
CA GLU A 245 12.22 -12.69 -17.96
C GLU A 245 11.69 -14.01 -17.42
N GLU A 246 11.49 -14.97 -18.33
CA GLU A 246 11.44 -16.40 -17.99
C GLU A 246 12.80 -16.80 -17.41
N SER A 247 13.06 -16.47 -16.14
CA SER A 247 14.14 -17.14 -15.44
C SER A 247 13.72 -18.60 -15.31
N MET A 248 14.53 -19.52 -15.78
CA MET A 248 14.21 -20.97 -15.79
C MET A 248 13.96 -21.52 -14.37
N GLU A 249 14.31 -20.79 -13.32
CA GLU A 249 14.07 -21.13 -11.91
C GLU A 249 13.76 -19.87 -11.10
N GLN A 250 12.48 -19.51 -11.00
CA GLN A 250 12.04 -18.46 -10.07
C GLN A 250 12.01 -19.00 -8.63
N PRO A 251 12.30 -18.19 -7.61
CA PRO A 251 12.10 -18.60 -6.23
C PRO A 251 10.61 -18.90 -6.00
N ILE A 252 10.33 -20.03 -5.36
CA ILE A 252 8.96 -20.49 -5.09
C ILE A 252 8.20 -19.45 -4.24
N ILE A 253 8.91 -18.84 -3.26
CA ILE A 253 8.39 -17.83 -2.34
C ILE A 253 9.24 -16.58 -2.44
N SER A 254 8.60 -15.44 -2.61
CA SER A 254 9.25 -14.12 -2.66
C SER A 254 9.34 -13.47 -1.29
N GLY A 255 8.33 -13.72 -0.43
CA GLY A 255 8.35 -13.13 0.90
C GLY A 255 7.24 -13.62 1.82
N ILE A 256 7.32 -13.14 3.07
CA ILE A 256 6.36 -13.38 4.13
C ILE A 256 5.82 -12.03 4.59
N ALA A 257 4.51 -11.85 4.44
CA ALA A 257 3.78 -10.70 4.96
C ALA A 257 2.95 -11.11 6.18
N PHE A 258 2.69 -10.17 7.07
CA PHE A 258 1.86 -10.42 8.24
C PHE A 258 1.08 -9.18 8.66
N ASN A 259 -0.08 -9.41 9.29
CA ASN A 259 -0.90 -8.35 9.86
C ASN A 259 -1.28 -8.69 11.31
N ARG A 260 -1.01 -7.75 12.24
CA ARG A 260 -1.39 -7.84 13.65
C ARG A 260 -2.77 -7.26 13.93
N ASP A 261 -3.24 -6.37 13.05
CA ASP A 261 -4.45 -5.58 13.28
C ASP A 261 -5.70 -6.29 12.76
N GLU A 262 -5.81 -7.59 13.01
CA GLU A 262 -6.91 -8.45 12.60
C GLU A 262 -7.77 -8.85 13.80
N ALA A 263 -9.07 -9.00 13.56
CA ALA A 263 -10.01 -9.63 14.47
C ALA A 263 -10.90 -10.59 13.69
N LYS A 264 -11.26 -11.71 14.31
CA LYS A 264 -12.08 -12.76 13.71
C LYS A 264 -13.47 -12.75 14.33
N LEU A 265 -14.49 -12.86 13.50
CA LEU A 265 -15.89 -13.05 13.87
C LEU A 265 -16.44 -14.33 13.25
N THR A 266 -17.12 -15.13 14.05
CA THR A 266 -17.76 -16.37 13.61
C THR A 266 -19.23 -16.35 14.02
N ILE A 267 -20.11 -16.56 13.06
CA ILE A 267 -21.53 -16.82 13.31
C ILE A 267 -21.79 -18.31 13.09
N ARG A 268 -22.32 -18.99 14.11
CA ARG A 268 -22.48 -20.44 14.12
C ARG A 268 -23.91 -20.88 14.00
N GLY A 269 -24.12 -22.06 13.41
CA GLY A 269 -25.42 -22.70 13.31
C GLY A 269 -26.41 -21.87 12.53
N VAL A 270 -25.95 -21.22 11.46
CA VAL A 270 -26.80 -20.46 10.55
C VAL A 270 -27.55 -21.45 9.64
N PRO A 271 -28.86 -21.33 9.42
CA PRO A 271 -29.57 -22.17 8.46
C PRO A 271 -28.93 -22.10 7.06
N ASP A 272 -28.55 -23.26 6.50
CA ASP A 272 -27.91 -23.35 5.18
C ASP A 272 -28.94 -23.15 4.09
N THR A 273 -29.17 -21.90 3.70
CA THR A 273 -30.13 -21.49 2.67
C THR A 273 -29.48 -20.57 1.65
N PRO A 274 -29.90 -20.62 0.37
CA PRO A 274 -29.41 -19.68 -0.63
C PRO A 274 -29.55 -18.24 -0.18
N GLY A 275 -28.47 -17.45 -0.33
CA GLY A 275 -28.43 -16.03 0.05
C GLY A 275 -28.02 -15.75 1.50
N VAL A 276 -27.68 -16.76 2.31
CA VAL A 276 -27.29 -16.56 3.70
C VAL A 276 -26.02 -15.71 3.83
N ALA A 277 -25.03 -15.91 2.97
CA ALA A 277 -23.81 -15.10 2.96
C ALA A 277 -24.12 -13.61 2.72
N PHE A 278 -25.03 -13.30 1.80
CA PHE A 278 -25.50 -11.93 1.57
C PHE A 278 -26.21 -11.34 2.80
N LYS A 279 -27.05 -12.12 3.46
CA LYS A 279 -27.74 -11.69 4.69
C LYS A 279 -26.75 -11.36 5.82
N ILE A 280 -25.63 -12.07 5.90
CA ILE A 280 -24.56 -11.84 6.90
C ILE A 280 -23.70 -10.62 6.52
N LEU A 281 -23.19 -10.57 5.29
CA LEU A 281 -22.22 -9.56 4.87
C LEU A 281 -22.86 -8.25 4.39
N GLY A 282 -24.13 -8.27 3.96
CA GLY A 282 -24.85 -7.07 3.52
C GLY A 282 -24.89 -5.97 4.58
N PRO A 283 -25.34 -6.25 5.82
CA PRO A 283 -25.31 -5.28 6.92
C PRO A 283 -23.90 -4.80 7.28
N ILE A 284 -22.88 -5.68 7.23
CA ILE A 284 -21.48 -5.34 7.46
C ILE A 284 -20.99 -4.34 6.41
N SER A 285 -21.28 -4.61 5.14
CA SER A 285 -20.96 -3.71 4.03
C SER A 285 -21.71 -2.38 4.13
N ALA A 286 -22.99 -2.40 4.49
CA ALA A 286 -23.79 -1.19 4.70
C ALA A 286 -23.26 -0.32 5.85
N ALA A 287 -22.62 -0.95 6.85
CA ALA A 287 -21.93 -0.27 7.92
C ALA A 287 -20.54 0.27 7.51
N ASN A 288 -20.15 0.10 6.23
CA ASN A 288 -18.84 0.49 5.68
C ASN A 288 -17.66 -0.18 6.42
N ILE A 289 -17.80 -1.48 6.73
CA ILE A 289 -16.78 -2.32 7.35
C ILE A 289 -16.18 -3.20 6.26
N GLU A 290 -14.86 -3.17 6.14
CA GLU A 290 -14.11 -3.99 5.19
C GLU A 290 -13.88 -5.38 5.76
N VAL A 291 -14.14 -6.42 4.94
CA VAL A 291 -13.95 -7.83 5.29
C VAL A 291 -12.81 -8.38 4.44
N ASP A 292 -11.88 -9.12 5.07
CA ASP A 292 -10.71 -9.66 4.37
C ASP A 292 -10.84 -11.15 4.09
N MET A 293 -10.65 -12.03 5.09
CA MET A 293 -10.80 -13.48 4.89
C MET A 293 -12.23 -13.90 5.16
N ILE A 294 -12.79 -14.77 4.32
CA ILE A 294 -14.12 -15.36 4.50
C ILE A 294 -14.02 -16.86 4.37
N VAL A 295 -14.54 -17.59 5.36
CA VAL A 295 -14.61 -19.06 5.36
C VAL A 295 -16.04 -19.50 5.75
N GLN A 296 -16.65 -20.32 4.91
CA GLN A 296 -17.95 -20.92 5.17
C GLN A 296 -17.81 -22.45 5.11
N ASN A 297 -18.32 -23.15 6.14
CA ASN A 297 -18.34 -24.60 6.21
C ASN A 297 -19.78 -25.11 6.42
N VAL A 298 -20.19 -26.05 5.58
CA VAL A 298 -21.50 -26.73 5.73
C VAL A 298 -21.39 -27.80 6.81
N ALA A 299 -22.27 -27.76 7.80
CA ALA A 299 -22.39 -28.79 8.84
C ALA A 299 -23.37 -29.90 8.42
N HIS A 300 -23.38 -31.01 9.16
CA HIS A 300 -24.25 -32.17 8.86
C HIS A 300 -25.74 -31.97 9.20
N ASP A 301 -26.06 -30.92 9.95
CA ASP A 301 -27.41 -30.60 10.44
C ASP A 301 -28.16 -29.55 9.62
N ASN A 302 -27.80 -29.38 8.34
CA ASN A 302 -28.31 -28.35 7.45
C ASN A 302 -28.06 -26.93 7.99
N THR A 303 -27.01 -26.75 8.77
CA THR A 303 -26.53 -25.44 9.17
C THR A 303 -25.16 -25.17 8.57
N THR A 304 -24.72 -23.92 8.60
CA THR A 304 -23.38 -23.49 8.20
C THR A 304 -22.78 -22.63 9.30
N ASP A 305 -21.47 -22.74 9.48
CA ASP A 305 -20.69 -21.77 10.24
C ASP A 305 -20.03 -20.81 9.26
N PHE A 306 -20.13 -19.53 9.53
CA PHE A 306 -19.60 -18.48 8.70
C PHE A 306 -18.60 -17.64 9.50
N THR A 307 -17.35 -17.61 9.05
CA THR A 307 -16.25 -16.91 9.73
C THR A 307 -15.65 -15.89 8.78
N PHE A 308 -15.37 -14.70 9.27
CA PHE A 308 -14.63 -13.69 8.53
C PHE A 308 -13.72 -12.86 9.44
N THR A 309 -12.76 -12.17 8.83
CA THR A 309 -11.88 -11.23 9.55
C THR A 309 -12.19 -9.79 9.14
N VAL A 310 -11.97 -8.89 10.10
CA VAL A 310 -12.09 -7.44 9.94
C VAL A 310 -10.86 -6.78 10.58
N HIS A 311 -10.63 -5.53 10.27
CA HIS A 311 -9.63 -4.75 10.98
C HIS A 311 -9.99 -4.62 12.47
N ARG A 312 -9.02 -4.76 13.36
CA ARG A 312 -9.25 -4.83 14.82
C ARG A 312 -10.01 -3.62 15.38
N ASN A 313 -9.79 -2.42 14.85
CA ASN A 313 -10.50 -1.21 15.28
C ASN A 313 -11.99 -1.19 14.90
N GLU A 314 -12.41 -2.04 13.96
CA GLU A 314 -13.81 -2.17 13.52
C GLU A 314 -14.54 -3.31 14.23
N TYR A 315 -13.83 -4.08 15.06
CA TYR A 315 -14.36 -5.28 15.71
C TYR A 315 -15.64 -5.04 16.49
N GLU A 316 -15.70 -4.06 17.38
CA GLU A 316 -16.86 -3.78 18.23
C GLU A 316 -18.10 -3.41 17.38
N LYS A 317 -17.87 -2.60 16.34
CA LYS A 317 -18.93 -2.21 15.41
C LYS A 317 -19.41 -3.41 14.60
N ALA A 318 -18.49 -4.23 14.08
CA ALA A 318 -18.84 -5.44 13.34
C ALA A 318 -19.56 -6.46 14.20
N LEU A 319 -19.13 -6.66 15.44
CA LEU A 319 -19.76 -7.57 16.41
C LEU A 319 -21.22 -7.16 16.68
N SER A 320 -21.48 -5.88 16.94
CA SER A 320 -22.83 -5.35 17.18
C SER A 320 -23.76 -5.57 15.98
N VAL A 321 -23.26 -5.31 14.76
CA VAL A 321 -24.04 -5.56 13.52
C VAL A 321 -24.32 -7.05 13.36
N LEU A 322 -23.32 -7.90 13.59
CA LEU A 322 -23.44 -9.35 13.41
C LEU A 322 -24.39 -10.00 14.44
N GLU A 323 -24.38 -9.54 15.70
CA GLU A 323 -25.31 -10.02 16.75
C GLU A 323 -26.77 -9.72 16.40
N ASN A 324 -27.06 -8.57 15.80
CA ASN A 324 -28.41 -8.23 15.34
C ASN A 324 -28.79 -9.12 14.15
N THR A 325 -27.92 -9.26 13.18
CA THR A 325 -28.13 -10.14 12.02
C THR A 325 -28.35 -11.59 12.47
N ALA A 326 -27.57 -12.10 13.44
CA ALA A 326 -27.70 -13.44 13.95
C ALA A 326 -29.10 -13.75 14.50
N LYS A 327 -29.72 -12.79 15.23
CA LYS A 327 -31.09 -12.91 15.74
C LYS A 327 -32.11 -12.99 14.61
N GLU A 328 -31.93 -12.18 13.57
CA GLU A 328 -32.83 -12.12 12.41
C GLU A 328 -32.82 -13.41 11.60
N ILE A 329 -31.67 -14.03 11.41
CA ILE A 329 -31.50 -15.24 10.59
C ILE A 329 -31.59 -16.54 11.38
N GLY A 330 -31.78 -16.46 12.71
CA GLY A 330 -31.93 -17.63 13.58
C GLY A 330 -30.63 -18.40 13.80
N ALA A 331 -29.51 -17.71 13.82
CA ALA A 331 -28.19 -18.31 14.13
C ALA A 331 -28.10 -18.71 15.61
N ARG A 332 -27.24 -19.70 15.90
CA ARG A 332 -27.07 -20.24 17.24
C ARG A 332 -26.30 -19.30 18.16
N GLU A 333 -25.15 -18.78 17.70
CA GLU A 333 -24.28 -17.91 18.46
C GLU A 333 -23.35 -17.07 17.56
N VAL A 334 -22.82 -16.00 18.13
CA VAL A 334 -21.74 -15.20 17.54
C VAL A 334 -20.53 -15.27 18.47
N ILE A 335 -19.35 -15.54 17.91
CA ILE A 335 -18.08 -15.61 18.64
C ILE A 335 -17.10 -14.64 17.99
N GLY A 336 -16.40 -13.86 18.80
CA GLY A 336 -15.33 -12.98 18.36
C GLY A 336 -13.99 -13.28 19.00
N ASP A 337 -12.89 -12.99 18.30
CA ASP A 337 -11.53 -13.09 18.78
C ASP A 337 -10.68 -11.94 18.22
N THR A 338 -10.14 -11.10 19.11
CA THR A 338 -9.27 -9.97 18.79
C THR A 338 -7.78 -10.26 18.98
N LYS A 339 -7.43 -11.46 19.45
CA LYS A 339 -6.04 -11.87 19.74
C LYS A 339 -5.50 -12.80 18.66
N ILE A 340 -5.75 -12.44 17.42
CA ILE A 340 -5.29 -13.16 16.25
C ILE A 340 -4.32 -12.31 15.42
N ALA A 341 -3.54 -13.00 14.60
CA ALA A 341 -2.72 -12.38 13.56
C ALA A 341 -2.79 -13.22 12.30
N LYS A 342 -2.66 -12.58 11.16
CA LYS A 342 -2.57 -13.21 9.85
C LYS A 342 -1.11 -13.27 9.41
N VAL A 343 -0.66 -14.44 8.95
CA VAL A 343 0.66 -14.66 8.33
C VAL A 343 0.46 -15.26 6.96
N SER A 344 1.16 -14.72 5.97
CA SER A 344 1.01 -15.11 4.57
C SER A 344 2.36 -15.31 3.92
N ILE A 345 2.52 -16.41 3.19
CA ILE A 345 3.62 -16.59 2.24
C ILE A 345 3.14 -16.17 0.86
N VAL A 346 3.99 -15.47 0.11
CA VAL A 346 3.69 -14.91 -1.22
C VAL A 346 4.77 -15.30 -2.20
N GLY A 347 4.39 -15.71 -3.40
CA GLY A 347 5.32 -16.00 -4.49
C GLY A 347 4.63 -16.56 -5.73
N VAL A 348 4.92 -15.99 -6.90
CA VAL A 348 4.38 -16.49 -8.19
C VAL A 348 4.84 -17.90 -8.52
N GLY A 349 6.00 -18.34 -8.01
CA GLY A 349 6.49 -19.70 -8.18
C GLY A 349 5.61 -20.77 -7.54
N MET A 350 4.69 -20.42 -6.63
CA MET A 350 3.76 -21.39 -6.02
C MET A 350 2.78 -21.99 -7.03
N ARG A 351 2.47 -21.31 -8.13
CA ARG A 351 1.56 -21.80 -9.19
C ARG A 351 1.96 -23.17 -9.75
N SER A 352 3.26 -23.42 -9.84
CA SER A 352 3.82 -24.64 -10.43
C SER A 352 4.35 -25.67 -9.41
N HIS A 353 4.30 -25.37 -8.11
CA HIS A 353 4.93 -26.19 -7.07
C HIS A 353 3.92 -26.74 -6.08
N ALA A 354 3.68 -28.04 -6.13
CA ALA A 354 2.89 -28.75 -5.12
C ALA A 354 3.67 -28.81 -3.77
N GLY A 355 2.93 -28.81 -2.65
CA GLY A 355 3.49 -29.03 -1.33
C GLY A 355 3.91 -27.78 -0.56
N VAL A 356 3.83 -26.59 -1.14
CA VAL A 356 4.16 -25.33 -0.46
C VAL A 356 3.32 -25.13 0.81
N ALA A 357 2.00 -25.32 0.72
CA ALA A 357 1.12 -25.24 1.88
C ALA A 357 1.47 -26.28 2.96
N SER A 358 1.79 -27.54 2.55
CA SER A 358 2.20 -28.58 3.48
C SER A 358 3.50 -28.22 4.22
N ARG A 359 4.49 -27.65 3.52
CA ARG A 359 5.75 -27.18 4.14
C ARG A 359 5.49 -26.04 5.14
N MET A 360 4.58 -25.11 4.81
CA MET A 360 4.15 -24.07 5.72
C MET A 360 3.52 -24.65 6.98
N PHE A 361 2.56 -25.57 6.84
CA PHE A 361 1.85 -26.17 7.97
C PHE A 361 2.77 -27.05 8.83
N GLU A 362 3.67 -27.82 8.21
CA GLU A 362 4.69 -28.59 8.91
C GLU A 362 5.62 -27.70 9.76
N SER A 363 6.06 -26.56 9.20
CA SER A 363 6.90 -25.62 9.92
C SER A 363 6.20 -25.05 11.15
N LEU A 364 4.92 -24.65 11.01
CA LEU A 364 4.13 -24.13 12.14
C LEU A 364 3.85 -25.22 13.20
N ALA A 365 3.59 -26.45 12.76
CA ALA A 365 3.37 -27.59 13.66
C ALA A 365 4.61 -27.91 14.48
N LYS A 366 5.83 -27.86 13.91
CA LYS A 366 7.10 -28.04 14.63
C LYS A 366 7.29 -27.03 15.77
N GLU A 367 6.78 -25.81 15.58
CA GLU A 367 6.80 -24.77 16.61
C GLU A 367 5.57 -24.82 17.53
N SER A 368 4.73 -25.84 17.41
CA SER A 368 3.49 -26.00 18.20
C SER A 368 2.51 -24.82 18.01
N ILE A 369 2.48 -24.21 16.83
CA ILE A 369 1.58 -23.13 16.48
C ILE A 369 0.33 -23.69 15.83
N ASN A 370 -0.83 -23.48 16.46
CA ASN A 370 -2.12 -23.91 15.93
C ASN A 370 -2.64 -22.94 14.87
N ILE A 371 -3.16 -23.48 13.77
CA ILE A 371 -3.79 -22.71 12.69
C ILE A 371 -5.30 -22.66 12.93
N GLN A 372 -5.87 -21.46 12.93
CA GLN A 372 -7.30 -21.24 13.15
C GLN A 372 -8.11 -21.08 11.86
N MET A 373 -7.51 -20.48 10.82
CA MET A 373 -8.10 -20.32 9.49
C MET A 373 -7.01 -20.46 8.42
N ILE A 374 -7.40 -20.88 7.24
CA ILE A 374 -6.54 -20.97 6.06
C ILE A 374 -7.27 -20.34 4.89
N SER A 375 -6.55 -19.57 4.09
CA SER A 375 -7.01 -19.06 2.79
C SER A 375 -5.87 -19.19 1.79
N THR A 376 -6.19 -19.60 0.57
CA THR A 376 -5.19 -19.80 -0.49
C THR A 376 -5.61 -19.10 -1.77
N SER A 377 -4.62 -18.62 -2.53
CA SER A 377 -4.76 -18.22 -3.92
C SER A 377 -3.66 -18.86 -4.75
N GLU A 378 -3.54 -18.51 -6.01
CA GLU A 378 -2.47 -19.03 -6.88
C GLU A 378 -1.07 -18.63 -6.41
N ILE A 379 -0.93 -17.47 -5.77
CA ILE A 379 0.37 -16.89 -5.40
C ILE A 379 0.50 -16.60 -3.88
N LYS A 380 -0.46 -17.03 -3.07
CA LYS A 380 -0.36 -16.88 -1.61
C LYS A 380 -1.02 -18.03 -0.84
N VAL A 381 -0.48 -18.29 0.35
CA VAL A 381 -1.15 -19.07 1.40
C VAL A 381 -1.14 -18.22 2.67
N SER A 382 -2.33 -17.99 3.21
CA SER A 382 -2.54 -17.21 4.43
C SER A 382 -3.08 -18.09 5.54
N VAL A 383 -2.57 -17.92 6.74
CA VAL A 383 -3.08 -18.56 7.94
C VAL A 383 -3.38 -17.52 9.02
N VAL A 384 -4.41 -17.79 9.81
CA VAL A 384 -4.69 -17.06 11.04
C VAL A 384 -4.23 -17.89 12.21
N ILE A 385 -3.47 -17.28 13.11
CA ILE A 385 -2.90 -17.89 14.32
C ILE A 385 -3.15 -16.98 15.52
N GLU A 386 -2.88 -17.46 16.76
CA GLU A 386 -2.86 -16.58 17.91
C GLU A 386 -1.76 -15.52 17.78
N GLU A 387 -2.08 -14.27 18.07
CA GLU A 387 -1.19 -13.12 17.94
C GLU A 387 0.16 -13.27 18.64
N LYS A 388 0.16 -13.91 19.84
CA LYS A 388 1.39 -14.13 20.61
C LYS A 388 2.47 -14.95 19.89
N TYR A 389 2.08 -15.75 18.89
CA TYR A 389 3.01 -16.58 18.12
C TYR A 389 3.47 -15.94 16.80
N LEU A 390 3.01 -14.72 16.50
CA LEU A 390 3.27 -14.11 15.20
C LEU A 390 4.75 -14.07 14.83
N GLU A 391 5.60 -13.52 15.70
CA GLU A 391 7.03 -13.37 15.37
C GLU A 391 7.74 -14.72 15.27
N LEU A 392 7.35 -15.69 16.10
CA LEU A 392 7.88 -17.06 16.01
C LEU A 392 7.49 -17.70 14.67
N ALA A 393 6.22 -17.56 14.27
CA ALA A 393 5.73 -18.07 12.99
C ALA A 393 6.49 -17.46 11.80
N VAL A 394 6.67 -16.15 11.79
CA VAL A 394 7.39 -15.44 10.71
C VAL A 394 8.83 -15.93 10.63
N ARG A 395 9.55 -16.06 11.75
CA ARG A 395 10.94 -16.57 11.79
C ARG A 395 11.02 -18.03 11.31
N ALA A 396 10.14 -18.89 11.81
CA ALA A 396 10.12 -20.30 11.43
C ALA A 396 9.85 -20.48 9.93
N LEU A 397 8.90 -19.75 9.37
CA LEU A 397 8.59 -19.78 7.95
C LEU A 397 9.72 -19.21 7.10
N HIS A 398 10.35 -18.10 7.53
CA HIS A 398 11.47 -17.50 6.82
C HIS A 398 12.63 -18.49 6.67
N THR A 399 12.98 -19.21 7.75
CA THR A 399 13.99 -20.28 7.73
C THR A 399 13.51 -21.48 6.90
N ALA A 400 12.25 -21.90 7.07
CA ALA A 400 11.71 -23.04 6.35
C ALA A 400 11.71 -22.87 4.82
N PHE A 401 11.54 -21.63 4.33
CA PHE A 401 11.58 -21.31 2.90
C PHE A 401 12.93 -20.76 2.43
N GLU A 402 13.97 -20.82 3.28
CA GLU A 402 15.36 -20.44 2.94
C GLU A 402 15.48 -19.01 2.41
N LEU A 403 14.67 -18.09 2.99
CA LEU A 403 14.63 -16.69 2.56
C LEU A 403 15.77 -15.84 3.12
N ASP A 404 16.62 -16.42 3.96
CA ASP A 404 17.88 -15.88 4.49
C ASP A 404 19.10 -16.19 3.60
N ALA A 405 18.96 -17.18 2.69
CA ALA A 405 20.02 -17.53 1.78
C ALA A 405 20.19 -16.47 0.67
N PRO A 406 21.43 -16.12 0.26
CA PRO A 406 21.65 -15.30 -0.92
C PRO A 406 20.96 -15.93 -2.13
N ARG A 407 20.17 -15.18 -2.87
CA ARG A 407 19.53 -15.69 -4.08
C ARG A 407 20.60 -15.97 -5.12
N LYS A 408 20.63 -17.22 -5.64
CA LYS A 408 21.56 -17.62 -6.70
C LYS A 408 21.27 -16.81 -7.95
N GLY A 409 22.11 -15.87 -8.28
CA GLY A 409 21.97 -14.97 -9.44
C GLY A 409 22.78 -13.69 -9.33
N GLU A 410 23.55 -13.51 -8.22
CA GLU A 410 24.53 -12.44 -8.07
C GLU A 410 25.93 -12.90 -8.52
#